data_570dbcdfa17535b56a05d66a448a34a4
#
_entry.id   570dbcdfa17535b56a05d66a448a34a4
#
_cell.length_a   1.000
_cell.length_b   1.000
_cell.length_c   1.000
_cell.angle_alpha   90.00
_cell.angle_beta   90.00
_cell.angle_gamma   90.00
#
_symmetry.space_group_name_H-M   'P 1'
#
loop_
_entity.id
_entity.type
_entity.pdbx_description
1 polymer ?
#
loop_
_entity_poly.entity_id
_entity_poly.type
_entity_poly.pdbx_seq_one_letter_code
_entity_poly.pdbx_strand_id
1 'polypeptide(L)'
;MNMAIIANGKIEKHARLRSIWANADARIAADGGAVNARQHLELAPHVLIGDLDSLDEATRRWCEQAQTEFLQHPRAKDQTDLELAIDLAIARGAKNISILGTLGGRFDQMLANVLLLIKPARANIPARIAGSDFDAWIATHSATITGNIGDTVSLIPLSERVEGIVTVNLKYPLHNETLYLGSARGVSNALTTIHAEVSFGRGLLMIVHLLESTEHS
;
A
#
# COMPACT_ATOMS: atom_id res chain seq x y z
N MET A 1 0.58 -14.04 -9.37
CA MET A 1 -0.76 -13.76 -8.82
C MET A 1 -0.75 -12.37 -8.22
N ASN A 2 -1.66 -11.49 -8.65
CA ASN A 2 -1.84 -10.16 -8.07
C ASN A 2 -2.79 -10.28 -6.89
N MET A 3 -2.38 -9.83 -5.72
CA MET A 3 -3.20 -9.88 -4.52
C MET A 3 -3.60 -8.50 -4.03
N ALA A 4 -4.82 -8.36 -3.57
CA ALA A 4 -5.28 -7.18 -2.87
C ALA A 4 -5.54 -7.52 -1.40
N ILE A 5 -5.06 -6.66 -0.49
CA ILE A 5 -5.30 -6.75 0.94
C ILE A 5 -6.10 -5.53 1.36
N ILE A 6 -7.12 -5.69 2.20
CA ILE A 6 -7.85 -4.57 2.79
C ILE A 6 -7.75 -4.61 4.31
N ALA A 7 -7.34 -3.49 4.89
CA ALA A 7 -7.24 -3.29 6.34
C ALA A 7 -8.43 -2.46 6.86
N ASN A 8 -8.48 -2.29 8.17
CA ASN A 8 -9.59 -1.63 8.88
C ASN A 8 -9.42 -0.09 9.03
N GLY A 9 -8.59 0.55 8.22
CA GLY A 9 -8.47 2.02 8.21
C GLY A 9 -9.61 2.68 7.43
N LYS A 10 -9.57 4.01 7.35
CA LYS A 10 -10.59 4.75 6.60
C LYS A 10 -10.50 4.45 5.11
N ILE A 11 -11.65 4.20 4.51
CA ILE A 11 -11.80 3.99 3.08
C ILE A 11 -13.14 4.61 2.65
N GLU A 12 -13.21 5.07 1.43
CA GLU A 12 -14.42 5.60 0.82
C GLU A 12 -14.79 4.84 -0.45
N LYS A 13 -16.03 5.00 -0.90
CA LYS A 13 -16.46 4.46 -2.19
C LYS A 13 -15.75 5.22 -3.31
N HIS A 14 -14.79 4.57 -3.93
CA HIS A 14 -14.03 5.15 -5.03
C HIS A 14 -13.81 4.13 -6.14
N ALA A 15 -14.03 4.54 -7.41
CA ALA A 15 -13.97 3.65 -8.56
C ALA A 15 -12.60 2.96 -8.70
N ARG A 16 -11.52 3.70 -8.46
CA ARG A 16 -10.15 3.19 -8.49
C ARG A 16 -9.94 2.06 -7.47
N LEU A 17 -10.37 2.26 -6.21
CA LEU A 17 -10.20 1.25 -5.15
C LEU A 17 -11.03 0.00 -5.43
N ARG A 18 -12.26 0.17 -5.94
CA ARG A 18 -13.10 -0.96 -6.38
C ARG A 18 -12.44 -1.72 -7.54
N SER A 19 -11.85 -1.01 -8.50
CA SER A 19 -11.14 -1.64 -9.63
C SER A 19 -9.92 -2.43 -9.16
N ILE A 20 -9.10 -1.88 -8.26
CA ILE A 20 -7.95 -2.60 -7.69
C ILE A 20 -8.41 -3.88 -6.99
N TRP A 21 -9.47 -3.80 -6.19
CA TRP A 21 -10.01 -4.93 -5.44
C TRP A 21 -10.61 -6.00 -6.37
N ALA A 22 -11.40 -5.59 -7.34
CA ALA A 22 -12.10 -6.49 -8.27
C ALA A 22 -11.14 -7.21 -9.22
N ASN A 23 -10.07 -6.54 -9.67
CA ASN A 23 -9.11 -7.10 -10.62
C ASN A 23 -7.99 -7.94 -9.95
N ALA A 24 -8.01 -8.08 -8.63
CA ALA A 24 -7.06 -8.95 -7.92
C ALA A 24 -7.42 -10.43 -8.11
N ASP A 25 -6.41 -11.26 -8.40
CA ASP A 25 -6.55 -12.71 -8.49
C ASP A 25 -6.95 -13.32 -7.14
N ALA A 26 -6.45 -12.74 -6.05
CA ALA A 26 -6.84 -13.09 -4.68
C ALA A 26 -7.04 -11.84 -3.82
N ARG A 27 -8.04 -11.87 -2.97
CA ARG A 27 -8.47 -10.79 -2.06
C ARG A 27 -8.41 -11.29 -0.63
N ILE A 28 -7.68 -10.55 0.22
CA ILE A 28 -7.51 -10.86 1.65
C ILE A 28 -8.04 -9.69 2.48
N ALA A 29 -8.92 -9.94 3.41
CA ALA A 29 -9.34 -8.95 4.40
C ALA A 29 -8.63 -9.21 5.73
N ALA A 30 -8.04 -8.17 6.31
CA ALA A 30 -7.46 -8.20 7.65
C ALA A 30 -8.51 -7.71 8.65
N ASP A 31 -9.06 -8.62 9.45
CA ASP A 31 -10.07 -8.39 10.49
C ASP A 31 -11.22 -7.47 10.01
N GLY A 32 -11.45 -6.32 10.63
CA GLY A 32 -12.46 -5.33 10.25
C GLY A 32 -12.36 -4.79 8.82
N GLY A 33 -11.28 -5.09 8.09
CA GLY A 33 -11.17 -4.84 6.66
C GLY A 33 -12.29 -5.50 5.83
N ALA A 34 -12.87 -6.59 6.33
CA ALA A 34 -14.03 -7.22 5.69
C ALA A 34 -15.28 -6.33 5.71
N VAL A 35 -15.47 -5.53 6.77
CA VAL A 35 -16.53 -4.52 6.85
C VAL A 35 -16.34 -3.46 5.78
N ASN A 36 -15.10 -2.97 5.62
CA ASN A 36 -14.73 -2.03 4.56
C ASN A 36 -14.99 -2.61 3.16
N ALA A 37 -14.60 -3.87 2.93
CA ALA A 37 -14.86 -4.55 1.66
C ALA A 37 -16.35 -4.62 1.33
N ARG A 38 -17.20 -4.98 2.31
CA ARG A 38 -18.65 -5.03 2.13
C ARG A 38 -19.26 -3.67 1.85
N GLN A 39 -18.88 -2.65 2.62
CA GLN A 39 -19.52 -1.32 2.57
C GLN A 39 -19.07 -0.46 1.39
N HIS A 40 -17.83 -0.61 0.95
CA HIS A 40 -17.20 0.31 0.00
C HIS A 40 -16.78 -0.33 -1.32
N LEU A 41 -16.43 -1.63 -1.32
CA LEU A 41 -15.94 -2.34 -2.50
C LEU A 41 -16.95 -3.35 -3.06
N GLU A 42 -17.92 -3.79 -2.25
CA GLU A 42 -19.09 -4.61 -2.63
C GLU A 42 -18.72 -5.99 -3.24
N LEU A 43 -17.52 -6.48 -3.00
CA LEU A 43 -17.03 -7.78 -3.43
C LEU A 43 -16.30 -8.47 -2.29
N ALA A 44 -16.74 -9.68 -1.94
CA ALA A 44 -16.23 -10.43 -0.80
C ALA A 44 -14.74 -10.80 -0.95
N PRO A 45 -13.99 -10.82 0.16
CA PRO A 45 -12.64 -11.37 0.16
C PRO A 45 -12.67 -12.89 -0.08
N HIS A 46 -11.60 -13.43 -0.64
CA HIS A 46 -11.40 -14.89 -0.70
C HIS A 46 -10.94 -15.43 0.67
N VAL A 47 -10.22 -14.59 1.44
CA VAL A 47 -9.72 -14.93 2.77
C VAL A 47 -9.99 -13.79 3.73
N LEU A 48 -10.42 -14.13 4.93
CA LEU A 48 -10.54 -13.23 6.08
C LEU A 48 -9.62 -13.75 7.19
N ILE A 49 -8.64 -12.92 7.59
CA ILE A 49 -7.62 -13.29 8.57
C ILE A 49 -7.61 -12.31 9.74
N GLY A 50 -7.54 -12.80 10.96
CA GLY A 50 -7.50 -11.99 12.18
C GLY A 50 -8.11 -12.70 13.38
N ASP A 51 -8.39 -11.97 14.46
CA ASP A 51 -9.11 -12.51 15.63
C ASP A 51 -10.64 -12.51 15.44
N LEU A 52 -11.11 -11.78 14.43
CA LEU A 52 -12.51 -11.70 13.98
C LEU A 52 -13.47 -11.07 15.00
N ASP A 53 -12.94 -10.35 15.99
CA ASP A 53 -13.76 -9.71 17.04
C ASP A 53 -14.42 -8.40 16.56
N SER A 54 -13.87 -7.78 15.52
CA SER A 54 -14.40 -6.56 14.88
C SER A 54 -15.50 -6.85 13.83
N LEU A 55 -15.83 -8.12 13.60
CA LEU A 55 -16.71 -8.54 12.52
C LEU A 55 -18.18 -8.49 12.95
N ASP A 56 -18.98 -7.62 12.33
CA ASP A 56 -20.43 -7.63 12.52
C ASP A 56 -21.08 -8.85 11.86
N GLU A 57 -22.24 -9.25 12.39
CA GLU A 57 -22.97 -10.44 11.94
C GLU A 57 -23.37 -10.37 10.45
N ALA A 58 -23.70 -9.20 9.94
CA ALA A 58 -24.07 -9.03 8.54
C ALA A 58 -22.86 -9.25 7.61
N THR A 59 -21.68 -8.77 8.00
CA THR A 59 -20.44 -8.99 7.27
C THR A 59 -20.00 -10.44 7.34
N ARG A 60 -20.14 -11.08 8.51
CA ARG A 60 -19.87 -12.52 8.66
C ARG A 60 -20.69 -13.35 7.69
N ARG A 61 -22.03 -13.18 7.70
CA ARG A 61 -22.94 -13.90 6.79
C ARG A 61 -22.63 -13.65 5.32
N TRP A 62 -22.27 -12.41 4.98
CA TRP A 62 -21.91 -12.06 3.62
C TRP A 62 -20.62 -12.78 3.16
N CYS A 63 -19.60 -12.87 4.01
CA CYS A 63 -18.40 -13.65 3.74
C CYS A 63 -18.69 -15.16 3.64
N GLU A 64 -19.53 -15.71 4.53
CA GLU A 64 -19.94 -17.12 4.51
C GLU A 64 -20.68 -17.48 3.21
N GLN A 65 -21.61 -16.64 2.78
CA GLN A 65 -22.34 -16.82 1.51
C GLN A 65 -21.43 -16.78 0.29
N ALA A 66 -20.34 -15.99 0.36
CA ALA A 66 -19.33 -15.90 -0.67
C ALA A 66 -18.26 -17.02 -0.57
N GLN A 67 -18.39 -17.95 0.38
CA GLN A 67 -17.42 -19.04 0.64
C GLN A 67 -16.01 -18.52 0.98
N THR A 68 -15.93 -17.38 1.69
CA THR A 68 -14.67 -16.83 2.20
C THR A 68 -13.99 -17.84 3.15
N GLU A 69 -12.70 -18.07 2.98
CA GLU A 69 -11.88 -18.84 3.92
C GLU A 69 -11.61 -18.00 5.17
N PHE A 70 -11.92 -18.52 6.35
CA PHE A 70 -11.70 -17.86 7.64
C PHE A 70 -10.43 -18.41 8.30
N LEU A 71 -9.41 -17.56 8.47
CA LEU A 71 -8.16 -17.88 9.16
C LEU A 71 -8.11 -17.16 10.50
N GLN A 72 -8.69 -17.80 11.51
CA GLN A 72 -8.78 -17.20 12.85
C GLN A 72 -7.45 -17.34 13.61
N HIS A 73 -7.00 -16.25 14.19
CA HIS A 73 -5.82 -16.16 15.04
C HIS A 73 -6.19 -15.71 16.46
N PRO A 74 -5.42 -16.09 17.49
CA PRO A 74 -5.62 -15.57 18.84
C PRO A 74 -5.52 -14.04 18.87
N ARG A 75 -6.28 -13.40 19.77
CA ARG A 75 -6.19 -11.95 20.01
C ARG A 75 -4.81 -11.57 20.60
N ALA A 76 -4.31 -12.38 21.53
CA ALA A 76 -2.97 -12.22 22.11
C ALA A 76 -1.93 -12.82 21.16
N LYS A 77 -1.38 -11.99 20.29
CA LYS A 77 -0.32 -12.32 19.32
C LYS A 77 0.58 -11.11 19.12
N ASP A 78 1.82 -11.35 18.68
CA ASP A 78 2.81 -10.29 18.45
C ASP A 78 2.62 -9.55 17.13
N GLN A 79 1.82 -10.09 16.20
CA GLN A 79 1.59 -9.52 14.88
C GLN A 79 0.21 -8.86 14.78
N THR A 80 0.13 -7.77 14.01
CA THR A 80 -1.15 -7.17 13.62
C THR A 80 -1.84 -8.03 12.53
N ASP A 81 -3.15 -7.88 12.37
CA ASP A 81 -3.89 -8.64 11.35
C ASP A 81 -3.45 -8.27 9.94
N LEU A 82 -3.06 -7.01 9.70
CA LEU A 82 -2.48 -6.61 8.42
C LEU A 82 -1.12 -7.27 8.18
N GLU A 83 -0.29 -7.41 9.21
CA GLU A 83 0.99 -8.12 9.09
C GLU A 83 0.78 -9.59 8.74
N LEU A 84 -0.17 -10.26 9.40
CA LEU A 84 -0.56 -11.65 9.06
C LEU A 84 -1.08 -11.77 7.62
N ALA A 85 -1.88 -10.80 7.16
CA ALA A 85 -2.39 -10.79 5.78
C ALA A 85 -1.27 -10.63 4.75
N ILE A 86 -0.26 -9.80 5.03
CA ILE A 86 0.93 -9.63 4.17
C ILE A 86 1.75 -10.93 4.14
N ASP A 87 2.01 -11.53 5.30
CA ASP A 87 2.76 -12.81 5.39
C ASP A 87 2.03 -13.93 4.64
N LEU A 88 0.71 -14.00 4.78
CA LEU A 88 -0.10 -14.95 4.02
C LEU A 88 0.00 -14.71 2.50
N ALA A 89 -0.05 -13.46 2.05
CA ALA A 89 0.08 -13.12 0.64
C ALA A 89 1.45 -13.56 0.09
N ILE A 90 2.52 -13.28 0.83
CA ILE A 90 3.88 -13.72 0.48
C ILE A 90 3.96 -15.25 0.43
N ALA A 91 3.46 -15.94 1.45
CA ALA A 91 3.47 -17.42 1.52
C ALA A 91 2.65 -18.07 0.40
N ARG A 92 1.57 -17.43 -0.05
CA ARG A 92 0.74 -17.90 -1.19
C ARG A 92 1.31 -17.51 -2.56
N GLY A 93 2.52 -16.96 -2.62
CA GLY A 93 3.23 -16.67 -3.87
C GLY A 93 2.69 -15.44 -4.60
N ALA A 94 2.36 -14.38 -3.86
CA ALA A 94 2.03 -13.10 -4.46
C ALA A 94 3.17 -12.62 -5.38
N LYS A 95 2.85 -12.15 -6.56
CA LYS A 95 3.78 -11.48 -7.48
C LYS A 95 3.65 -9.96 -7.40
N ASN A 96 2.53 -9.47 -6.89
CA ASN A 96 2.26 -8.06 -6.63
C ASN A 96 1.19 -7.95 -5.53
N ILE A 97 1.33 -6.98 -4.63
CA ILE A 97 0.41 -6.74 -3.52
C ILE A 97 -0.08 -5.29 -3.54
N SER A 98 -1.40 -5.09 -3.60
CA SER A 98 -2.02 -3.78 -3.37
C SER A 98 -2.72 -3.78 -2.01
N ILE A 99 -2.39 -2.84 -1.13
CA ILE A 99 -2.93 -2.75 0.23
C ILE A 99 -3.84 -1.53 0.31
N LEU A 100 -5.09 -1.74 0.71
CA LEU A 100 -6.14 -0.73 0.84
C LEU A 100 -6.50 -0.52 2.31
N GLY A 101 -7.05 0.66 2.66
CA GLY A 101 -7.56 0.92 4.00
C GLY A 101 -6.51 0.89 5.11
N THR A 102 -5.29 1.38 4.83
CA THR A 102 -4.18 1.39 5.80
C THR A 102 -4.11 2.66 6.63
N LEU A 103 -4.74 3.74 6.16
CA LEU A 103 -4.67 5.06 6.77
C LEU A 103 -5.98 5.42 7.47
N GLY A 104 -5.90 6.45 8.33
CA GLY A 104 -7.04 6.93 9.12
C GLY A 104 -7.17 6.24 10.48
N GLY A 105 -7.58 6.99 11.51
CA GLY A 105 -7.68 6.50 12.87
C GLY A 105 -6.42 6.75 13.70
N ARG A 106 -5.93 5.74 14.39
CA ARG A 106 -4.77 5.84 15.28
C ARG A 106 -3.47 6.06 14.50
N PHE A 107 -2.73 7.11 14.86
CA PHE A 107 -1.47 7.47 14.20
C PHE A 107 -0.39 6.38 14.28
N ASP A 108 -0.26 5.73 15.44
CA ASP A 108 0.70 4.63 15.64
C ASP A 108 0.42 3.44 14.70
N GLN A 109 -0.86 3.09 14.53
CA GLN A 109 -1.25 2.04 13.57
C GLN A 109 -0.99 2.45 12.12
N MET A 110 -1.31 3.70 11.75
CA MET A 110 -1.03 4.18 10.39
C MET A 110 0.46 4.10 10.06
N LEU A 111 1.32 4.57 10.98
CA LEU A 111 2.76 4.53 10.80
C LEU A 111 3.27 3.08 10.70
N ALA A 112 2.81 2.19 11.60
CA ALA A 112 3.16 0.78 11.55
C ALA A 112 2.73 0.14 10.23
N ASN A 113 1.49 0.39 9.77
CA ASN A 113 0.97 -0.15 8.51
C ASN A 113 1.82 0.27 7.30
N VAL A 114 2.27 1.55 7.26
CA VAL A 114 3.16 2.04 6.20
C VAL A 114 4.50 1.32 6.23
N LEU A 115 5.08 1.10 7.41
CA LEU A 115 6.35 0.41 7.57
C LEU A 115 6.27 -1.09 7.23
N LEU A 116 5.09 -1.71 7.29
CA LEU A 116 4.90 -3.10 6.87
C LEU A 116 5.22 -3.32 5.38
N LEU A 117 5.22 -2.28 4.53
CA LEU A 117 5.71 -2.38 3.14
C LEU A 117 7.17 -2.86 3.03
N ILE A 118 7.95 -2.75 4.10
CA ILE A 118 9.33 -3.26 4.14
C ILE A 118 9.36 -4.79 4.00
N LYS A 119 8.34 -5.51 4.48
CA LYS A 119 8.30 -7.00 4.40
C LYS A 119 8.27 -7.50 2.95
N PRO A 120 7.29 -7.12 2.12
CA PRO A 120 7.29 -7.53 0.72
C PRO A 120 8.50 -6.97 -0.06
N ALA A 121 8.98 -5.74 0.24
CA ALA A 121 10.17 -5.19 -0.41
C ALA A 121 11.42 -6.07 -0.15
N ARG A 122 11.62 -6.55 1.09
CA ARG A 122 12.69 -7.50 1.43
C ARG A 122 12.51 -8.88 0.79
N ALA A 123 11.29 -9.27 0.49
CA ALA A 123 10.98 -10.49 -0.23
C ALA A 123 11.06 -10.31 -1.78
N ASN A 124 11.49 -9.15 -2.26
CA ASN A 124 11.49 -8.76 -3.68
C ASN A 124 10.11 -8.90 -4.35
N ILE A 125 9.06 -8.63 -3.62
CA ILE A 125 7.68 -8.61 -4.11
C ILE A 125 7.24 -7.16 -4.22
N PRO A 126 6.88 -6.65 -5.41
CA PRO A 126 6.30 -5.34 -5.56
C PRO A 126 5.03 -5.20 -4.72
N ALA A 127 4.99 -4.18 -3.87
CA ALA A 127 3.83 -3.90 -3.04
C ALA A 127 3.60 -2.41 -2.93
N ARG A 128 2.33 -2.00 -2.87
CA ARG A 128 1.96 -0.60 -2.65
C ARG A 128 0.78 -0.49 -1.69
N ILE A 129 0.75 0.60 -0.98
CA ILE A 129 -0.47 1.13 -0.37
C ILE A 129 -1.16 1.97 -1.44
N ALA A 130 -2.44 1.70 -1.70
CA ALA A 130 -3.23 2.44 -2.66
C ALA A 130 -4.38 3.17 -1.95
N GLY A 131 -4.36 4.50 -2.01
CA GLY A 131 -5.46 5.38 -1.62
C GLY A 131 -6.37 5.73 -2.80
N SER A 132 -7.37 6.56 -2.58
CA SER A 132 -8.18 7.14 -3.66
C SER A 132 -7.38 8.07 -4.56
N ASP A 133 -6.44 8.79 -3.97
CA ASP A 133 -5.68 9.91 -4.52
C ASP A 133 -4.15 9.75 -4.42
N PHE A 134 -3.65 8.58 -4.00
CA PHE A 134 -2.21 8.33 -3.92
C PHE A 134 -1.86 6.86 -4.08
N ASP A 135 -0.59 6.62 -4.40
CA ASP A 135 0.13 5.35 -4.23
C ASP A 135 1.39 5.58 -3.40
N ALA A 136 1.71 4.62 -2.51
CA ALA A 136 2.97 4.62 -1.77
C ALA A 136 3.60 3.23 -1.82
N TRP A 137 4.90 3.15 -2.17
CA TRP A 137 5.64 1.89 -2.24
C TRP A 137 7.11 2.06 -1.85
N ILE A 138 7.81 0.96 -1.66
CA ILE A 138 9.24 0.97 -1.35
C ILE A 138 10.02 0.50 -2.57
N ALA A 139 11.00 1.30 -2.97
CA ALA A 139 12.04 0.93 -3.90
C ALA A 139 13.30 0.47 -3.14
N THR A 140 13.98 -0.55 -3.66
CA THR A 140 15.23 -1.08 -3.11
C THR A 140 16.46 -0.69 -3.95
N HIS A 141 16.27 -0.32 -5.22
CA HIS A 141 17.35 0.11 -6.14
C HIS A 141 16.86 1.13 -7.17
N SER A 142 15.71 0.89 -7.76
CA SER A 142 15.15 1.78 -8.77
C SER A 142 13.62 1.68 -8.80
N ALA A 143 13.00 2.71 -9.35
CA ALA A 143 11.56 2.73 -9.61
C ALA A 143 11.25 3.61 -10.82
N THR A 144 10.23 3.21 -11.58
CA THR A 144 9.58 4.05 -12.59
C THR A 144 8.25 4.53 -11.99
N ILE A 145 7.99 5.82 -12.13
CA ILE A 145 6.76 6.48 -11.68
C ILE A 145 6.01 6.88 -12.94
N THR A 146 4.77 6.43 -13.07
CA THR A 146 3.90 6.78 -14.21
C THR A 146 2.68 7.54 -13.69
N GLY A 147 2.44 8.73 -14.22
CA GLY A 147 1.36 9.61 -13.79
C GLY A 147 1.12 10.76 -14.76
N ASN A 148 0.45 11.80 -14.28
CA ASN A 148 0.22 13.02 -15.05
C ASN A 148 1.35 14.02 -14.80
N ILE A 149 1.59 14.92 -15.78
CA ILE A 149 2.50 16.05 -15.59
C ILE A 149 1.93 16.93 -14.47
N GLY A 150 2.77 17.25 -13.48
CA GLY A 150 2.37 18.00 -12.29
C GLY A 150 2.10 17.14 -11.05
N ASP A 151 1.77 15.85 -11.21
CA ASP A 151 1.56 14.96 -10.06
C ASP A 151 2.71 15.09 -9.06
N THR A 152 2.36 15.22 -7.78
CA THR A 152 3.35 15.35 -6.72
C THR A 152 3.99 14.00 -6.39
N VAL A 153 5.32 13.99 -6.30
CA VAL A 153 6.12 12.83 -5.91
C VAL A 153 7.00 13.18 -4.72
N SER A 154 6.94 12.35 -3.68
CA SER A 154 7.82 12.46 -2.51
C SER A 154 8.73 11.25 -2.40
N LEU A 155 10.01 11.51 -2.10
CA LEU A 155 11.06 10.53 -1.88
C LEU A 155 11.46 10.57 -0.40
N ILE A 156 11.13 9.53 0.36
CA ILE A 156 11.31 9.48 1.82
C ILE A 156 12.27 8.34 2.16
N PRO A 157 13.48 8.62 2.67
CA PRO A 157 14.40 7.56 3.08
C PRO A 157 13.85 6.81 4.30
N LEU A 158 13.87 5.47 4.25
CA LEU A 158 13.50 4.56 5.34
C LEU A 158 14.72 3.86 5.97
N SER A 159 15.90 4.04 5.42
CA SER A 159 17.19 3.71 6.03
C SER A 159 17.89 4.99 6.50
N GLU A 160 18.90 4.88 7.36
CA GLU A 160 19.67 6.02 7.87
C GLU A 160 20.03 7.00 6.76
N ARG A 161 20.36 6.45 5.59
CA ARG A 161 20.62 7.20 4.35
C ARG A 161 20.28 6.36 3.12
N VAL A 162 19.96 7.04 2.03
CA VAL A 162 19.85 6.47 0.68
C VAL A 162 20.85 7.19 -0.19
N GLU A 163 21.82 6.44 -0.74
CA GLU A 163 23.00 6.97 -1.39
C GLU A 163 22.95 6.84 -2.90
N GLY A 164 23.51 7.81 -3.60
CA GLY A 164 23.67 7.76 -5.05
C GLY A 164 22.36 7.95 -5.80
N ILE A 165 21.44 8.76 -5.27
CA ILE A 165 20.14 8.96 -5.88
C ILE A 165 20.28 9.81 -7.14
N VAL A 166 19.78 9.27 -8.23
CA VAL A 166 19.61 9.96 -9.51
C VAL A 166 18.13 9.93 -9.87
N THR A 167 17.60 11.08 -10.27
CA THR A 167 16.21 11.17 -10.73
C THR A 167 16.16 11.79 -12.12
N VAL A 168 15.25 11.28 -12.95
CA VAL A 168 14.98 11.77 -14.30
C VAL A 168 13.52 12.19 -14.38
N ASN A 169 13.25 13.30 -15.07
CA ASN A 169 11.90 13.83 -15.30
C ASN A 169 11.16 14.26 -14.02
N LEU A 170 11.89 14.65 -12.98
CA LEU A 170 11.35 15.36 -11.83
C LEU A 170 11.75 16.84 -11.88
N LYS A 171 10.88 17.72 -11.41
CA LYS A 171 11.07 19.18 -11.42
C LYS A 171 12.32 19.62 -10.65
N TYR A 172 12.61 18.92 -9.55
CA TYR A 172 13.81 19.13 -8.74
C TYR A 172 14.67 17.85 -8.81
N PRO A 173 15.52 17.71 -9.86
CA PRO A 173 16.28 16.49 -10.07
C PRO A 173 17.36 16.31 -9.00
N LEU A 174 17.66 15.06 -8.68
CA LEU A 174 18.79 14.66 -7.84
C LEU A 174 19.89 14.06 -8.75
N HIS A 175 21.14 14.47 -8.52
CA HIS A 175 22.29 14.08 -9.34
C HIS A 175 23.36 13.40 -8.47
N ASN A 176 23.18 12.09 -8.23
CA ASN A 176 24.07 11.29 -7.37
C ASN A 176 24.12 11.83 -5.92
N GLU A 177 22.96 12.18 -5.38
CA GLU A 177 22.85 12.79 -4.06
C GLU A 177 22.47 11.76 -2.99
N THR A 178 22.58 12.16 -1.72
CA THR A 178 22.18 11.34 -0.57
C THR A 178 21.04 12.00 0.17
N LEU A 179 19.96 11.22 0.43
CA LEU A 179 18.89 11.62 1.33
C LEU A 179 19.08 10.94 2.70
N TYR A 180 18.87 11.68 3.77
CA TYR A 180 19.03 11.22 5.15
C TYR A 180 17.69 11.05 5.85
N LEU A 181 17.54 10.01 6.66
CA LEU A 181 16.39 9.81 7.53
C LEU A 181 16.21 11.04 8.44
N GLY A 182 14.98 11.53 8.56
CA GLY A 182 14.68 12.75 9.31
C GLY A 182 14.83 14.05 8.51
N SER A 183 15.25 13.98 7.24
CA SER A 183 15.27 15.12 6.32
C SER A 183 14.05 15.11 5.41
N ALA A 184 13.43 16.27 5.20
CA ALA A 184 12.29 16.45 4.31
C ALA A 184 12.71 16.85 2.86
N ARG A 185 13.99 16.81 2.52
CA ARG A 185 14.50 17.31 1.23
C ARG A 185 13.87 16.65 -0.01
N GLY A 186 13.48 15.38 0.09
CA GLY A 186 12.87 14.63 -1.02
C GLY A 186 11.36 14.83 -1.18
N VAL A 187 10.72 15.62 -0.32
CA VAL A 187 9.27 15.80 -0.30
C VAL A 187 8.81 16.86 -1.28
N SER A 188 7.62 16.66 -1.87
CA SER A 188 6.93 17.61 -2.75
C SER A 188 7.71 17.97 -4.03
N ASN A 189 8.27 16.99 -4.70
CA ASN A 189 8.71 17.10 -6.09
C ASN A 189 7.53 16.94 -7.04
N ALA A 190 7.71 17.12 -8.34
CA ALA A 190 6.62 16.99 -9.33
C ALA A 190 7.11 16.29 -10.60
N LEU A 191 6.21 15.55 -11.26
CA LEU A 191 6.45 14.97 -12.58
C LEU A 191 6.52 16.08 -13.64
N THR A 192 7.54 16.04 -14.49
CA THR A 192 7.66 16.93 -15.65
C THR A 192 7.23 16.27 -16.94
N THR A 193 7.11 14.95 -16.94
CA THR A 193 6.57 14.12 -18.02
C THR A 193 5.70 13.00 -17.42
N ILE A 194 5.05 12.22 -18.26
CA ILE A 194 4.20 11.08 -17.83
C ILE A 194 5.01 9.91 -17.21
N HIS A 195 6.32 9.92 -17.38
CA HIS A 195 7.23 8.92 -16.80
C HIS A 195 8.42 9.60 -16.14
N ALA A 196 8.67 9.28 -14.89
CA ALA A 196 9.88 9.64 -14.16
C ALA A 196 10.60 8.39 -13.68
N GLU A 197 11.91 8.51 -13.49
CA GLU A 197 12.75 7.44 -12.99
C GLU A 197 13.49 7.89 -11.74
N VAL A 198 13.64 6.96 -10.80
CA VAL A 198 14.47 7.10 -9.61
C VAL A 198 15.37 5.88 -9.54
N SER A 199 16.68 6.09 -9.40
CA SER A 199 17.65 5.03 -9.16
C SER A 199 18.60 5.42 -8.04
N PHE A 200 19.14 4.45 -7.31
CA PHE A 200 20.09 4.69 -6.22
C PHE A 200 20.93 3.44 -5.93
N GLY A 201 22.10 3.65 -5.30
CA GLY A 201 23.06 2.58 -5.04
C GLY A 201 22.75 1.78 -3.77
N ARG A 202 22.29 2.42 -2.69
CA ARG A 202 22.11 1.78 -1.39
C ARG A 202 21.01 2.44 -0.58
N GLY A 203 20.24 1.64 0.16
CA GLY A 203 19.24 2.08 1.11
C GLY A 203 17.83 1.56 0.79
N LEU A 204 16.85 2.05 1.52
CA LEU A 204 15.41 1.83 1.28
C LEU A 204 14.76 3.20 1.08
N LEU A 205 14.07 3.38 -0.03
CA LEU A 205 13.41 4.63 -0.39
C LEU A 205 11.91 4.40 -0.53
N MET A 206 11.10 5.07 0.28
CA MET A 206 9.67 5.13 0.05
C MET A 206 9.37 6.22 -0.98
N ILE A 207 8.58 5.88 -1.96
CA ILE A 207 8.03 6.78 -2.96
C ILE A 207 6.55 6.95 -2.68
N VAL A 208 6.12 8.20 -2.55
CA VAL A 208 4.70 8.56 -2.44
C VAL A 208 4.36 9.39 -3.66
N HIS A 209 3.39 8.92 -4.43
CA HIS A 209 2.89 9.56 -5.63
C HIS A 209 1.44 10.00 -5.38
N LEU A 210 1.21 11.30 -5.33
CA LEU A 210 -0.14 11.88 -5.23
C LEU A 210 -0.71 11.99 -6.64
N LEU A 211 -1.87 11.41 -6.82
CA LEU A 211 -2.58 11.41 -8.09
C LEU A 211 -3.46 12.66 -8.15
N GLU A 212 -3.12 13.63 -8.97
CA GLU A 212 -4.01 14.76 -9.16
C GLU A 212 -5.33 14.26 -9.77
N SER A 213 -6.45 14.57 -9.11
CA SER A 213 -7.76 14.31 -9.67
C SER A 213 -7.94 15.17 -10.93
N THR A 214 -8.30 14.55 -12.04
CA THR A 214 -8.67 15.23 -13.30
C THR A 214 -10.00 16.02 -13.19
N GLU A 215 -10.51 16.24 -11.98
CA GLU A 215 -11.72 17.02 -11.73
C GLU A 215 -11.41 18.46 -11.34
N HIS A 216 -10.83 19.23 -12.26
CA HIS A 216 -10.88 20.68 -12.24
C HIS A 216 -10.97 21.17 -13.69
N SER A 217 -12.16 21.04 -14.26
CA SER A 217 -12.57 21.84 -15.44
C SER A 217 -14.08 22.01 -15.43
#